data_abf382bb08c5e50822f1447f6d485aad
#
_entry.id   abf382bb08c5e50822f1447f6d485aad
#
_cell.length_a   1.000
_cell.length_b   1.000
_cell.length_c   1.000
_cell.angle_alpha   90.00
_cell.angle_beta   90.00
_cell.angle_gamma   90.00
#
_symmetry.space_group_name_H-M   'P 1'
#
loop_
_entity.id
_entity.type
_entity.pdbx_description
1 polymer ?
#
loop_
_entity_poly.entity_id
_entity_poly.type
_entity_poly.pdbx_seq_one_letter_code
_entity_poly.pdbx_strand_id
1 'polypeptide(L)'
;MELFLDVLGESLVDTAKMLPFLFLAYLFIEYVENRHGERIEAILAGGGRWGSVPAALLGCVPQCGFSAIASNFYASRVISLGTLMAVFLATSDEAVPLLVSMPAYWDKLVLLMVIKVLYAIAVGLVLDFVLRGILPRSLRGGYTGSADEIDCHEEHSDEEGKPAPIWKSALRHTLEIFVFIFVFSLVFGLIVEGVGEDVFADALGRMGFFQPVVAALVGLIPNCAASVLLTQLYVEGALRFSSLVAGLCTGAGVGLAVLWRANPSWKQNLFITGLTWAAGAAVGVGIQIVVAIFG
;
A
#
# COMPACT_ATOMS: atom_id res chain seq x y z
N MET A 1 22.65 21.40 2.76
CA MET A 1 22.72 21.20 1.32
C MET A 1 23.01 19.73 1.00
N GLU A 2 23.89 19.07 1.76
CA GLU A 2 24.17 17.63 1.63
C GLU A 2 22.93 16.79 1.90
N LEU A 3 22.23 16.98 3.05
CA LEU A 3 20.98 16.30 3.38
C LEU A 3 19.94 16.36 2.26
N PHE A 4 19.75 17.53 1.65
CA PHE A 4 18.79 17.68 0.55
C PHE A 4 19.20 16.88 -0.69
N LEU A 5 20.49 16.84 -1.01
CA LEU A 5 21.00 16.09 -2.16
C LEU A 5 20.92 14.57 -1.94
N ASP A 6 21.13 14.11 -0.70
CA ASP A 6 21.03 12.70 -0.34
C ASP A 6 19.57 12.23 -0.43
N VAL A 7 18.62 12.95 0.19
CA VAL A 7 17.18 12.64 0.10
C VAL A 7 16.66 12.72 -1.34
N LEU A 8 17.13 13.71 -2.10
CA LEU A 8 16.80 13.85 -3.52
C LEU A 8 17.27 12.64 -4.33
N GLY A 9 18.51 12.21 -4.11
CA GLY A 9 19.11 11.05 -4.78
C GLY A 9 18.37 9.75 -4.44
N GLU A 10 18.10 9.51 -3.18
CA GLU A 10 17.36 8.35 -2.70
C GLU A 10 15.94 8.31 -3.24
N SER A 11 15.18 9.40 -3.11
CA SER A 11 13.81 9.50 -3.64
C SER A 11 13.76 9.30 -5.16
N LEU A 12 14.76 9.80 -5.90
CA LEU A 12 14.84 9.62 -7.35
C LEU A 12 15.11 8.16 -7.73
N VAL A 13 16.06 7.52 -7.06
CA VAL A 13 16.42 6.11 -7.33
C VAL A 13 15.25 5.20 -7.00
N ASP A 14 14.59 5.40 -5.87
CA ASP A 14 13.46 4.55 -5.44
C ASP A 14 12.26 4.73 -6.35
N THR A 15 11.93 5.96 -6.72
CA THR A 15 10.84 6.20 -7.68
C THR A 15 11.19 5.63 -9.06
N ALA A 16 12.45 5.72 -9.51
CA ALA A 16 12.89 5.17 -10.79
C ALA A 16 12.82 3.64 -10.83
N LYS A 17 13.10 2.94 -9.73
CA LYS A 17 12.91 1.48 -9.63
C LYS A 17 11.45 1.05 -9.83
N MET A 18 10.49 1.91 -9.49
CA MET A 18 9.06 1.62 -9.68
C MET A 18 8.57 1.84 -11.11
N LEU A 19 9.27 2.66 -11.92
CA LEU A 19 8.86 3.02 -13.28
C LEU A 19 8.51 1.81 -14.18
N PRO A 20 9.36 0.77 -14.32
CA PRO A 20 9.06 -0.35 -15.20
C PRO A 20 7.80 -1.11 -14.77
N PHE A 21 7.55 -1.22 -13.47
CA PHE A 21 6.38 -1.92 -12.95
C PHE A 21 5.10 -1.08 -13.11
N LEU A 22 5.17 0.23 -12.86
CA LEU A 22 4.07 1.14 -13.12
C LEU A 22 3.71 1.14 -14.61
N PHE A 23 4.71 1.22 -15.49
CA PHE A 23 4.49 1.18 -16.93
C PHE A 23 3.84 -0.13 -17.38
N LEU A 24 4.35 -1.28 -16.94
CA LEU A 24 3.75 -2.58 -17.24
C LEU A 24 2.33 -2.69 -16.70
N ALA A 25 2.06 -2.15 -15.53
CA ALA A 25 0.73 -2.13 -14.94
C ALA A 25 -0.25 -1.31 -15.77
N TYR A 26 0.12 -0.08 -16.13
CA TYR A 26 -0.72 0.76 -16.97
C TYR A 26 -0.87 0.18 -18.38
N LEU A 27 0.19 -0.38 -18.96
CA LEU A 27 0.10 -1.09 -20.23
C LEU A 27 -0.87 -2.27 -20.14
N PHE A 28 -0.85 -3.01 -19.03
CA PHE A 28 -1.77 -4.11 -18.79
C PHE A 28 -3.21 -3.62 -18.62
N ILE A 29 -3.44 -2.56 -17.85
CA ILE A 29 -4.77 -1.95 -17.69
C ILE A 29 -5.34 -1.53 -19.06
N GLU A 30 -4.61 -0.74 -19.82
CA GLU A 30 -4.99 -0.27 -21.14
C GLU A 30 -5.21 -1.41 -22.13
N TYR A 31 -4.36 -2.44 -22.09
CA TYR A 31 -4.52 -3.64 -22.93
C TYR A 31 -5.80 -4.41 -22.60
N VAL A 32 -6.08 -4.54 -21.31
CA VAL A 32 -7.24 -5.22 -20.77
C VAL A 32 -8.51 -4.49 -21.15
N GLU A 33 -8.54 -3.19 -20.99
CA GLU A 33 -9.67 -2.32 -21.31
C GLU A 33 -9.99 -2.35 -22.81
N ASN A 34 -8.95 -2.28 -23.65
CA ASN A 34 -9.11 -2.16 -25.11
C ASN A 34 -9.45 -3.50 -25.80
N ARG A 35 -9.16 -4.67 -25.21
CA ARG A 35 -9.29 -5.96 -25.89
C ARG A 35 -10.28 -6.95 -25.27
N HIS A 36 -10.61 -6.82 -24.02
CA HIS A 36 -11.38 -7.84 -23.29
C HIS A 36 -12.39 -7.26 -22.27
N GLY A 37 -12.83 -6.03 -22.42
CA GLY A 37 -13.74 -5.36 -21.48
C GLY A 37 -14.83 -6.31 -20.99
N GLU A 38 -15.67 -6.85 -21.87
CA GLU A 38 -16.80 -7.74 -21.52
C GLU A 38 -16.39 -9.07 -20.85
N ARG A 39 -15.25 -9.67 -21.22
CA ARG A 39 -14.81 -10.94 -20.62
C ARG A 39 -14.17 -10.75 -19.25
N ILE A 40 -13.50 -9.63 -19.06
CA ILE A 40 -12.89 -9.28 -17.78
C ILE A 40 -13.94 -8.84 -16.81
N GLU A 41 -14.96 -8.13 -17.26
CA GLU A 41 -16.18 -7.87 -16.51
C GLU A 41 -16.75 -9.17 -15.92
N ALA A 42 -16.88 -10.22 -16.73
CA ALA A 42 -17.40 -11.51 -16.27
C ALA A 42 -16.47 -12.24 -15.27
N ILE A 43 -15.14 -12.16 -15.46
CA ILE A 43 -14.17 -12.80 -14.56
C ILE A 43 -14.07 -12.03 -13.22
N LEU A 44 -14.07 -10.71 -13.28
CA LEU A 44 -14.02 -9.84 -12.09
C LEU A 44 -15.33 -9.91 -11.29
N ALA A 45 -16.48 -9.99 -11.98
CA ALA A 45 -17.77 -10.22 -11.34
C ALA A 45 -17.85 -11.60 -10.65
N GLY A 46 -17.20 -12.63 -11.22
CA GLY A 46 -17.14 -13.99 -10.66
C GLY A 46 -16.12 -14.17 -9.54
N GLY A 47 -14.98 -13.46 -9.57
CA GLY A 47 -13.86 -13.60 -8.62
C GLY A 47 -13.92 -12.70 -7.39
N GLY A 48 -14.84 -11.74 -7.35
CA GLY A 48 -14.82 -10.57 -6.48
C GLY A 48 -14.73 -10.76 -4.96
N ARG A 49 -15.00 -11.94 -4.41
CA ARG A 49 -14.95 -12.19 -2.96
C ARG A 49 -13.68 -12.88 -2.48
N TRP A 50 -13.00 -13.60 -3.37
CA TRP A 50 -11.76 -14.33 -3.06
C TRP A 50 -10.50 -13.58 -3.49
N GLY A 51 -10.66 -12.41 -4.07
CA GLY A 51 -9.55 -11.56 -4.54
C GLY A 51 -8.53 -11.21 -3.46
N SER A 52 -8.95 -11.22 -2.20
CA SER A 52 -8.07 -10.93 -1.05
C SER A 52 -6.94 -11.94 -0.88
N VAL A 53 -7.13 -13.22 -1.28
CA VAL A 53 -6.10 -14.26 -1.13
C VAL A 53 -4.93 -14.04 -2.09
N PRO A 54 -5.12 -14.00 -3.43
CA PRO A 54 -4.03 -13.70 -4.34
C PRO A 54 -3.45 -12.29 -4.14
N ALA A 55 -4.28 -11.32 -3.73
CA ALA A 55 -3.86 -9.95 -3.45
C ALA A 55 -2.87 -9.89 -2.28
N ALA A 56 -3.11 -10.61 -1.18
CA ALA A 56 -2.20 -10.68 -0.05
C ALA A 56 -0.86 -11.34 -0.44
N LEU A 57 -0.89 -12.37 -1.28
CA LEU A 57 0.33 -13.01 -1.77
C LEU A 57 1.15 -12.09 -2.68
N LEU A 58 0.49 -11.32 -3.55
CA LEU A 58 1.15 -10.31 -4.38
C LEU A 58 1.72 -9.16 -3.54
N GLY A 59 1.00 -8.73 -2.50
CA GLY A 59 1.46 -7.72 -1.57
C GLY A 59 2.74 -8.10 -0.80
N CYS A 60 3.04 -9.40 -0.65
CA CYS A 60 4.27 -9.87 -0.03
C CYS A 60 5.53 -9.60 -0.84
N VAL A 61 5.40 -9.37 -2.15
CA VAL A 61 6.54 -9.02 -2.99
C VAL A 61 7.02 -7.64 -2.55
N PRO A 62 8.31 -7.50 -2.15
CA PRO A 62 8.84 -6.24 -1.63
C PRO A 62 8.95 -5.20 -2.74
N GLN A 63 7.83 -4.58 -3.06
CA GLN A 63 7.74 -3.56 -4.10
C GLN A 63 6.48 -2.70 -3.96
N CYS A 64 6.66 -1.39 -3.82
CA CYS A 64 5.59 -0.40 -3.67
C CYS A 64 4.67 -0.30 -4.91
N GLY A 65 5.11 -0.78 -6.08
CA GLY A 65 4.33 -0.75 -7.31
C GLY A 65 3.01 -1.52 -7.21
N PHE A 66 2.97 -2.65 -6.48
CA PHE A 66 1.74 -3.44 -6.32
C PHE A 66 0.67 -2.71 -5.52
N SER A 67 1.04 -1.95 -4.49
CA SER A 67 0.09 -1.16 -3.71
C SER A 67 -0.45 0.03 -4.52
N ALA A 68 0.39 0.64 -5.37
CA ALA A 68 -0.03 1.70 -6.28
C ALA A 68 -1.02 1.19 -7.34
N ILE A 69 -0.75 0.02 -7.95
CA ILE A 69 -1.63 -0.65 -8.90
C ILE A 69 -2.98 -0.99 -8.24
N ALA A 70 -2.95 -1.58 -7.04
CA ALA A 70 -4.16 -1.91 -6.31
C ALA A 70 -5.01 -0.67 -6.01
N SER A 71 -4.38 0.47 -5.71
CA SER A 71 -5.08 1.73 -5.48
C SER A 71 -5.80 2.23 -6.74
N ASN A 72 -5.17 2.15 -7.91
CA ASN A 72 -5.80 2.49 -9.18
C ASN A 72 -6.94 1.53 -9.51
N PHE A 73 -6.74 0.21 -9.37
CA PHE A 73 -7.80 -0.78 -9.58
C PHE A 73 -9.00 -0.58 -8.65
N TYR A 74 -8.76 -0.14 -7.42
CA TYR A 74 -9.86 0.18 -6.51
C TYR A 74 -10.58 1.46 -6.93
N ALA A 75 -9.87 2.50 -7.32
CA ALA A 75 -10.44 3.76 -7.80
C ALA A 75 -11.29 3.52 -9.07
N SER A 76 -10.81 2.68 -9.98
CA SER A 76 -11.53 2.24 -11.19
C SER A 76 -12.57 1.13 -10.93
N ARG A 77 -12.91 0.84 -9.67
CA ARG A 77 -13.91 -0.17 -9.29
C ARG A 77 -13.63 -1.62 -9.75
N VAL A 78 -12.40 -1.92 -10.16
CA VAL A 78 -11.99 -3.26 -10.62
C VAL A 78 -11.90 -4.24 -9.44
N ILE A 79 -11.34 -3.81 -8.32
CA ILE A 79 -11.17 -4.65 -7.12
C ILE A 79 -12.03 -4.17 -5.94
N SER A 80 -12.31 -5.10 -5.02
CA SER A 80 -13.04 -4.80 -3.80
C SER A 80 -12.19 -4.07 -2.75
N LEU A 81 -12.86 -3.45 -1.76
CA LEU A 81 -12.19 -2.88 -0.59
C LEU A 81 -11.37 -3.94 0.17
N GLY A 82 -11.91 -5.15 0.32
CA GLY A 82 -11.18 -6.24 0.99
C GLY A 82 -9.92 -6.64 0.24
N THR A 83 -9.96 -6.68 -1.09
CA THR A 83 -8.79 -6.94 -1.94
C THR A 83 -7.75 -5.84 -1.79
N LEU A 84 -8.14 -4.56 -1.83
CA LEU A 84 -7.25 -3.42 -1.60
C LEU A 84 -6.57 -3.50 -0.23
N MET A 85 -7.36 -3.73 0.82
CA MET A 85 -6.84 -3.86 2.19
C MET A 85 -5.89 -5.05 2.34
N ALA A 86 -6.17 -6.16 1.65
CA ALA A 86 -5.26 -7.31 1.66
C ALA A 86 -3.89 -6.97 1.05
N VAL A 87 -3.85 -6.21 -0.05
CA VAL A 87 -2.58 -5.71 -0.61
C VAL A 87 -1.89 -4.79 0.39
N PHE A 88 -2.58 -3.77 0.91
CA PHE A 88 -1.98 -2.78 1.81
C PHE A 88 -1.37 -3.40 3.06
N LEU A 89 -2.11 -4.29 3.73
CA LEU A 89 -1.65 -4.94 4.96
C LEU A 89 -0.52 -5.96 4.72
N ALA A 90 -0.47 -6.57 3.53
CA ALA A 90 0.60 -7.51 3.17
C ALA A 90 1.85 -6.81 2.65
N THR A 91 1.76 -5.58 2.13
CA THR A 91 2.89 -4.84 1.56
C THR A 91 4.05 -4.73 2.57
N SER A 92 5.26 -5.08 2.12
CA SER A 92 6.46 -5.13 2.97
C SER A 92 7.66 -4.62 2.17
N ASP A 93 7.69 -3.33 1.92
CA ASP A 93 8.66 -2.67 1.05
C ASP A 93 10.14 -2.96 1.42
N GLU A 94 10.87 -1.97 1.92
CA GLU A 94 12.30 -2.06 2.21
C GLU A 94 12.61 -2.87 3.50
N ALA A 95 11.61 -3.17 4.34
CA ALA A 95 11.81 -3.96 5.56
C ALA A 95 12.30 -5.40 5.26
N VAL A 96 11.82 -6.00 4.14
CA VAL A 96 12.22 -7.36 3.75
C VAL A 96 13.69 -7.42 3.32
N PRO A 97 14.17 -6.62 2.33
CA PRO A 97 15.57 -6.58 1.97
C PRO A 97 16.48 -6.29 3.17
N LEU A 98 16.10 -5.36 4.04
CA LEU A 98 16.88 -5.00 5.21
C LEU A 98 17.03 -6.18 6.18
N LEU A 99 15.94 -6.87 6.53
CA LEU A 99 16.00 -8.03 7.43
C LEU A 99 16.64 -9.25 6.77
N VAL A 100 16.54 -9.42 5.44
CA VAL A 100 17.24 -10.48 4.69
C VAL A 100 18.75 -10.31 4.81
N SER A 101 19.26 -9.09 4.78
CA SER A 101 20.71 -8.80 4.92
C SER A 101 21.26 -9.13 6.32
N MET A 102 20.38 -9.37 7.31
CA MET A 102 20.73 -9.67 8.70
C MET A 102 20.34 -11.10 9.11
N PRO A 103 21.22 -12.10 8.98
CA PRO A 103 20.89 -13.50 9.27
C PRO A 103 20.33 -13.77 10.66
N ALA A 104 20.71 -12.96 11.64
CA ALA A 104 20.22 -13.07 13.03
C ALA A 104 18.69 -12.81 13.17
N TYR A 105 18.05 -12.20 12.16
CA TYR A 105 16.63 -11.83 12.16
C TYR A 105 15.77 -12.63 11.18
N TRP A 106 16.30 -13.67 10.53
CA TRP A 106 15.55 -14.45 9.55
C TRP A 106 14.31 -15.15 10.13
N ASP A 107 14.41 -15.67 11.35
CA ASP A 107 13.27 -16.24 12.07
C ASP A 107 12.15 -15.21 12.28
N LYS A 108 12.53 -14.00 12.64
CA LYS A 108 11.60 -12.86 12.83
C LYS A 108 11.01 -12.38 11.51
N LEU A 109 11.82 -12.36 10.44
CA LEU A 109 11.34 -12.03 9.10
C LEU A 109 10.28 -13.02 8.62
N VAL A 110 10.55 -14.33 8.72
CA VAL A 110 9.57 -15.36 8.32
C VAL A 110 8.29 -15.25 9.13
N LEU A 111 8.42 -15.08 10.46
CA LEU A 111 7.27 -14.90 11.34
C LEU A 111 6.46 -13.62 10.96
N LEU A 112 7.14 -12.52 10.71
CA LEU A 112 6.53 -11.26 10.27
C LEU A 112 5.74 -11.47 8.98
N MET A 113 6.33 -12.08 7.96
CA MET A 113 5.68 -12.30 6.66
C MET A 113 4.47 -13.21 6.79
N VAL A 114 4.56 -14.30 7.55
CA VAL A 114 3.43 -15.22 7.79
C VAL A 114 2.28 -14.49 8.51
N ILE A 115 2.58 -13.73 9.56
CA ILE A 115 1.57 -12.94 10.27
C ILE A 115 0.89 -11.96 9.33
N LYS A 116 1.67 -11.19 8.55
CA LYS A 116 1.14 -10.18 7.62
C LYS A 116 0.21 -10.80 6.59
N VAL A 117 0.62 -11.90 5.94
CA VAL A 117 -0.19 -12.58 4.91
C VAL A 117 -1.49 -13.11 5.50
N LEU A 118 -1.41 -13.87 6.59
CA LEU A 118 -2.60 -14.46 7.21
C LEU A 118 -3.55 -13.39 7.71
N TYR A 119 -3.01 -12.33 8.32
CA TYR A 119 -3.82 -11.21 8.80
C TYR A 119 -4.45 -10.42 7.65
N ALA A 120 -3.70 -10.14 6.58
CA ALA A 120 -4.20 -9.45 5.40
C ALA A 120 -5.34 -10.23 4.72
N ILE A 121 -5.19 -11.55 4.57
CA ILE A 121 -6.25 -12.43 4.06
C ILE A 121 -7.47 -12.37 4.98
N ALA A 122 -7.28 -12.51 6.28
CA ALA A 122 -8.39 -12.51 7.25
C ALA A 122 -9.17 -11.19 7.20
N VAL A 123 -8.48 -10.04 7.24
CA VAL A 123 -9.11 -8.72 7.16
C VAL A 123 -9.82 -8.53 5.81
N GLY A 124 -9.19 -8.90 4.70
CA GLY A 124 -9.77 -8.80 3.37
C GLY A 124 -11.05 -9.62 3.24
N LEU A 125 -11.04 -10.87 3.71
CA LEU A 125 -12.21 -11.74 3.69
C LEU A 125 -13.32 -11.21 4.61
N VAL A 126 -12.99 -10.73 5.82
CA VAL A 126 -13.99 -10.12 6.73
C VAL A 126 -14.66 -8.92 6.07
N LEU A 127 -13.92 -8.07 5.39
CA LEU A 127 -14.47 -6.91 4.68
C LEU A 127 -15.40 -7.33 3.53
N ASP A 128 -15.00 -8.33 2.74
CA ASP A 128 -15.76 -8.74 1.56
C ASP A 128 -16.93 -9.68 1.85
N PHE A 129 -16.89 -10.47 2.94
CA PHE A 129 -17.94 -11.41 3.27
C PHE A 129 -18.85 -10.92 4.40
N VAL A 130 -18.27 -10.39 5.49
CA VAL A 130 -19.02 -10.04 6.70
C VAL A 130 -19.50 -8.58 6.63
N LEU A 131 -18.61 -7.65 6.34
CA LEU A 131 -18.92 -6.22 6.38
C LEU A 131 -19.52 -5.69 5.09
N ARG A 132 -19.53 -6.46 4.00
CA ARG A 132 -20.09 -6.04 2.71
C ARG A 132 -21.56 -5.60 2.81
N GLY A 133 -22.34 -6.24 3.69
CA GLY A 133 -23.75 -5.87 3.92
C GLY A 133 -23.93 -4.52 4.60
N ILE A 134 -22.98 -4.13 5.44
CA ILE A 134 -23.02 -2.93 6.29
C ILE A 134 -22.37 -1.74 5.57
N LEU A 135 -21.33 -1.99 4.77
CA LEU A 135 -20.59 -0.96 4.05
C LEU A 135 -21.46 -0.29 2.98
N PRO A 136 -21.40 1.04 2.82
CA PRO A 136 -22.04 1.76 1.73
C PRO A 136 -21.57 1.21 0.36
N ARG A 137 -22.47 1.22 -0.63
CA ARG A 137 -22.12 0.75 -2.00
C ARG A 137 -20.91 1.43 -2.59
N SER A 138 -20.74 2.72 -2.29
CA SER A 138 -19.59 3.53 -2.74
C SER A 138 -18.23 3.04 -2.22
N LEU A 139 -18.19 2.37 -1.05
CA LEU A 139 -16.96 1.85 -0.43
C LEU A 139 -16.65 0.40 -0.81
N ARG A 140 -17.66 -0.36 -1.26
CA ARG A 140 -17.48 -1.81 -1.51
C ARG A 140 -16.43 -2.10 -2.58
N GLY A 141 -16.25 -1.18 -3.56
CA GLY A 141 -15.46 -1.46 -4.75
C GLY A 141 -16.00 -2.69 -5.51
N GLY A 142 -15.23 -3.19 -6.45
CA GLY A 142 -15.62 -4.32 -7.27
C GLY A 142 -16.70 -3.99 -8.30
N TYR A 143 -16.67 -4.70 -9.41
CA TYR A 143 -17.57 -4.49 -10.52
C TYR A 143 -19.02 -4.84 -10.15
N THR A 144 -19.97 -3.94 -10.40
CA THR A 144 -21.41 -4.14 -10.07
C THR A 144 -22.27 -4.43 -11.28
N GLY A 145 -21.69 -4.53 -12.48
CA GLY A 145 -22.41 -4.94 -13.70
C GLY A 145 -22.93 -3.81 -14.59
N SER A 146 -22.59 -2.55 -14.31
CA SER A 146 -22.88 -1.44 -15.21
C SER A 146 -21.58 -0.82 -15.73
N ALA A 147 -21.43 -0.73 -17.04
CA ALA A 147 -20.27 -0.16 -17.72
C ALA A 147 -20.02 1.32 -17.34
N ASP A 148 -21.06 2.01 -16.86
CA ASP A 148 -21.01 3.42 -16.42
C ASP A 148 -20.30 3.64 -15.06
N GLU A 149 -19.93 2.56 -14.35
CA GLU A 149 -19.26 2.65 -13.04
C GLU A 149 -17.73 2.52 -13.12
N ILE A 150 -17.20 2.14 -14.28
CA ILE A 150 -15.75 2.11 -14.53
C ILE A 150 -15.38 3.48 -15.09
N ASP A 151 -15.14 4.42 -14.15
CA ASP A 151 -14.74 5.79 -14.49
C ASP A 151 -13.22 5.83 -14.80
N CYS A 152 -12.85 5.13 -15.89
CA CYS A 152 -11.53 5.22 -16.50
C CYS A 152 -11.47 6.30 -17.58
N HIS A 153 -12.52 7.14 -17.67
CA HIS A 153 -12.65 8.15 -18.71
C HIS A 153 -11.88 9.44 -18.40
N GLU A 154 -10.62 9.45 -18.74
CA GLU A 154 -10.11 10.54 -19.53
C GLU A 154 -9.89 9.97 -20.97
N GLU A 155 -10.91 10.10 -21.83
CA GLU A 155 -10.74 9.89 -23.25
C GLU A 155 -9.67 10.86 -23.76
N HIS A 156 -8.44 10.39 -23.77
CA HIS A 156 -7.39 11.10 -24.47
C HIS A 156 -7.48 10.78 -25.96
N SER A 157 -8.35 11.54 -26.65
CA SER A 157 -8.22 11.68 -28.09
C SER A 157 -6.95 12.46 -28.39
N ASP A 158 -6.12 11.98 -29.33
CA ASP A 158 -5.06 12.76 -29.95
C ASP A 158 -5.65 14.05 -30.56
N GLU A 159 -4.82 15.05 -30.83
CA GLU A 159 -5.21 16.34 -31.46
C GLU A 159 -6.04 16.14 -32.75
N GLU A 160 -6.08 14.94 -33.31
CA GLU A 160 -6.88 14.54 -34.48
C GLU A 160 -8.17 13.76 -34.12
N GLY A 161 -8.55 13.60 -32.84
CA GLY A 161 -9.78 12.90 -32.42
C GLY A 161 -9.74 11.37 -32.60
N LYS A 162 -8.56 10.77 -32.76
CA LYS A 162 -8.37 9.31 -32.81
C LYS A 162 -7.93 8.78 -31.46
N PRO A 163 -8.36 7.54 -31.07
CA PRO A 163 -7.88 6.94 -29.82
C PRO A 163 -6.36 6.81 -29.86
N ALA A 164 -5.71 7.34 -28.84
CA ALA A 164 -4.25 7.30 -28.71
C ALA A 164 -3.75 5.84 -28.65
N PRO A 165 -2.60 5.50 -29.20
CA PRO A 165 -2.06 4.15 -29.09
C PRO A 165 -1.80 3.78 -27.62
N ILE A 166 -2.20 2.57 -27.23
CA ILE A 166 -2.19 2.01 -25.87
C ILE A 166 -0.89 2.35 -25.10
N TRP A 167 0.27 2.18 -25.74
CA TRP A 167 1.56 2.43 -25.10
C TRP A 167 1.80 3.92 -24.75
N LYS A 168 1.22 4.84 -25.55
CA LYS A 168 1.39 6.29 -25.37
C LYS A 168 0.56 6.78 -24.20
N SER A 169 -0.67 6.28 -24.06
CA SER A 169 -1.54 6.52 -22.90
C SER A 169 -0.91 5.96 -21.63
N ALA A 170 -0.50 4.69 -21.65
CA ALA A 170 0.20 4.06 -20.53
C ALA A 170 1.46 4.81 -20.10
N LEU A 171 2.27 5.30 -21.05
CA LEU A 171 3.48 6.08 -20.74
C LEU A 171 3.14 7.43 -20.08
N ARG A 172 2.12 8.12 -20.57
CA ARG A 172 1.68 9.40 -20.01
C ARG A 172 1.21 9.23 -18.56
N HIS A 173 0.33 8.26 -18.31
CA HIS A 173 -0.14 7.96 -16.95
C HIS A 173 1.01 7.56 -16.02
N THR A 174 1.94 6.75 -16.53
CA THR A 174 3.14 6.36 -15.77
C THR A 174 3.98 7.59 -15.38
N LEU A 175 4.23 8.51 -16.31
CA LEU A 175 5.02 9.72 -16.03
C LEU A 175 4.31 10.68 -15.07
N GLU A 176 3.00 10.85 -15.19
CA GLU A 176 2.23 11.70 -14.27
C GLU A 176 2.28 11.17 -12.85
N ILE A 177 2.11 9.86 -12.68
CA ILE A 177 2.20 9.22 -11.35
C ILE A 177 3.63 9.20 -10.85
N PHE A 178 4.62 8.98 -11.71
CA PHE A 178 6.04 9.06 -11.34
C PHE A 178 6.39 10.41 -10.71
N VAL A 179 6.04 11.51 -11.38
CA VAL A 179 6.30 12.87 -10.86
C VAL A 179 5.60 13.08 -9.52
N PHE A 180 4.34 12.62 -9.40
CA PHE A 180 3.59 12.73 -8.16
C PHE A 180 4.26 11.95 -7.02
N ILE A 181 4.62 10.68 -7.25
CA ILE A 181 5.30 9.84 -6.25
C ILE A 181 6.64 10.44 -5.87
N PHE A 182 7.43 10.90 -6.84
CA PHE A 182 8.73 11.51 -6.60
C PHE A 182 8.64 12.74 -5.69
N VAL A 183 7.76 13.70 -6.04
CA VAL A 183 7.57 14.91 -5.22
C VAL A 183 7.09 14.56 -3.81
N PHE A 184 6.17 13.60 -3.72
CA PHE A 184 5.62 13.16 -2.45
C PHE A 184 6.69 12.47 -1.57
N SER A 185 7.47 11.55 -2.14
CA SER A 185 8.58 10.87 -1.46
C SER A 185 9.65 11.86 -1.00
N LEU A 186 9.99 12.84 -1.85
CA LEU A 186 10.97 13.87 -1.50
C LEU A 186 10.49 14.71 -0.30
N VAL A 187 9.25 15.16 -0.30
CA VAL A 187 8.70 15.97 0.81
C VAL A 187 8.69 15.18 2.11
N PHE A 188 8.21 13.93 2.07
CA PHE A 188 8.18 13.09 3.27
C PHE A 188 9.56 12.63 3.72
N GLY A 189 10.48 12.32 2.81
CA GLY A 189 11.87 12.01 3.13
C GLY A 189 12.54 13.18 3.88
N LEU A 190 12.37 14.41 3.40
CA LEU A 190 12.87 15.61 4.08
C LEU A 190 12.27 15.82 5.48
N ILE A 191 10.99 15.48 5.67
CA ILE A 191 10.35 15.56 6.99
C ILE A 191 10.94 14.51 7.93
N VAL A 192 11.08 13.27 7.51
CA VAL A 192 11.59 12.17 8.34
C VAL A 192 13.03 12.44 8.75
N GLU A 193 13.93 12.77 7.81
CA GLU A 193 15.31 13.11 8.13
C GLU A 193 15.46 14.43 8.90
N GLY A 194 14.60 15.42 8.61
CA GLY A 194 14.61 16.70 9.32
C GLY A 194 14.18 16.59 10.80
N VAL A 195 13.28 15.66 11.12
CA VAL A 195 12.87 15.36 12.51
C VAL A 195 13.96 14.57 13.24
N GLY A 196 14.67 13.69 12.53
CA GLY A 196 15.73 12.83 13.09
C GLY A 196 15.22 11.54 13.71
N GLU A 197 15.96 10.45 13.49
CA GLU A 197 15.65 9.11 14.01
C GLU A 197 15.57 9.06 15.53
N ASP A 198 16.44 9.80 16.23
CA ASP A 198 16.48 9.88 17.69
C ASP A 198 15.17 10.36 18.31
N VAL A 199 14.49 11.31 17.67
CA VAL A 199 13.20 11.84 18.14
C VAL A 199 12.10 10.79 18.01
N PHE A 200 12.11 10.04 16.92
CA PHE A 200 11.18 8.91 16.73
C PHE A 200 11.47 7.78 17.72
N ALA A 201 12.76 7.44 17.95
CA ALA A 201 13.17 6.42 18.90
C ALA A 201 12.71 6.76 20.33
N ASP A 202 12.96 7.99 20.79
CA ASP A 202 12.57 8.46 22.12
C ASP A 202 11.05 8.54 22.28
N ALA A 203 10.34 9.06 21.27
CA ALA A 203 8.89 9.12 21.27
C ALA A 203 8.26 7.72 21.35
N LEU A 204 8.71 6.77 20.50
CA LEU A 204 8.20 5.40 20.48
C LEU A 204 8.60 4.63 21.74
N GLY A 205 9.84 4.82 22.25
CA GLY A 205 10.33 4.15 23.48
C GLY A 205 9.51 4.50 24.72
N ARG A 206 9.03 5.73 24.83
CA ARG A 206 8.21 6.21 25.95
C ARG A 206 6.76 5.73 25.94
N MET A 207 6.24 5.25 24.81
CA MET A 207 4.81 4.93 24.63
C MET A 207 4.36 3.61 25.30
N GLY A 208 5.27 2.77 25.77
CA GLY A 208 4.95 1.55 26.53
C GLY A 208 3.92 0.66 25.80
N PHE A 209 2.72 0.52 26.39
CA PHE A 209 1.64 -0.29 25.82
C PHE A 209 1.09 0.28 24.51
N PHE A 210 1.11 1.58 24.30
CA PHE A 210 0.60 2.25 23.11
C PHE A 210 1.60 2.29 21.94
N GLN A 211 2.80 1.76 22.11
CA GLN A 211 3.84 1.73 21.08
C GLN A 211 3.35 1.17 19.72
N PRO A 212 2.57 0.04 19.64
CA PRO A 212 2.05 -0.46 18.36
C PRO A 212 1.10 0.52 17.66
N VAL A 213 0.31 1.26 18.43
CA VAL A 213 -0.67 2.23 17.87
C VAL A 213 0.04 3.40 17.21
N VAL A 214 1.10 3.89 17.85
CA VAL A 214 1.92 4.99 17.32
C VAL A 214 2.81 4.51 16.17
N ALA A 215 3.39 3.32 16.27
CA ALA A 215 4.13 2.71 15.16
C ALA A 215 3.24 2.53 13.91
N ALA A 216 1.97 2.12 14.10
CA ALA A 216 0.98 2.06 13.02
C ALA A 216 0.71 3.43 12.39
N LEU A 217 0.76 4.52 13.16
CA LEU A 217 0.62 5.87 12.63
C LEU A 217 1.84 6.29 11.80
N VAL A 218 3.05 5.97 12.27
CA VAL A 218 4.29 6.20 11.52
C VAL A 218 4.28 5.41 10.20
N GLY A 219 3.84 4.15 10.23
CA GLY A 219 3.72 3.32 9.04
C GLY A 219 2.75 3.86 7.98
N LEU A 220 1.79 4.74 8.33
CA LEU A 220 0.92 5.41 7.36
C LEU A 220 1.65 6.45 6.50
N ILE A 221 2.85 6.85 6.87
CA ILE A 221 3.65 7.77 6.05
C ILE A 221 3.93 7.07 4.71
N PRO A 222 3.45 7.60 3.61
CA PRO A 222 3.52 6.92 2.32
C PRO A 222 4.90 7.10 1.66
N ASN A 223 5.93 6.63 2.36
CA ASN A 223 7.31 6.62 1.91
C ASN A 223 8.01 5.36 2.44
N CYS A 224 8.95 4.80 1.67
CA CYS A 224 9.78 3.66 2.06
C CYS A 224 10.65 3.95 3.31
N ALA A 225 11.05 5.19 3.53
CA ALA A 225 11.81 5.60 4.71
C ALA A 225 11.11 5.24 6.04
N ALA A 226 9.77 5.27 6.08
CA ALA A 226 9.02 4.87 7.28
C ALA A 226 9.22 3.38 7.63
N SER A 227 9.25 2.49 6.63
CA SER A 227 9.47 1.06 6.85
C SER A 227 10.92 0.75 7.23
N VAL A 228 11.88 1.47 6.65
CA VAL A 228 13.30 1.41 7.02
C VAL A 228 13.50 1.85 8.47
N LEU A 229 12.99 3.04 8.83
CA LEU A 229 13.05 3.59 10.19
C LEU A 229 12.49 2.61 11.23
N LEU A 230 11.27 2.09 11.01
CA LEU A 230 10.65 1.15 11.95
C LEU A 230 11.47 -0.15 12.09
N THR A 231 12.09 -0.61 11.00
CA THR A 231 12.92 -1.81 11.01
C THR A 231 14.24 -1.58 11.71
N GLN A 232 14.88 -0.44 11.50
CA GLN A 232 16.11 -0.05 12.21
C GLN A 232 15.87 0.08 13.71
N LEU A 233 14.82 0.81 14.13
CA LEU A 233 14.44 0.93 15.53
C LEU A 233 14.15 -0.43 16.21
N TYR A 234 13.62 -1.40 15.43
CA TYR A 234 13.45 -2.77 15.92
C TYR A 234 14.78 -3.49 16.10
N VAL A 235 15.69 -3.38 15.15
CA VAL A 235 17.02 -4.00 15.20
C VAL A 235 17.85 -3.42 16.36
N GLU A 236 17.74 -2.12 16.61
CA GLU A 236 18.38 -1.41 17.73
C GLU A 236 17.75 -1.69 19.11
N GLY A 237 16.59 -2.39 19.13
CA GLY A 237 15.89 -2.75 20.35
C GLY A 237 15.01 -1.65 20.94
N ALA A 238 14.87 -0.50 20.26
CA ALA A 238 13.98 0.59 20.68
C ALA A 238 12.50 0.27 20.40
N LEU A 239 12.23 -0.58 19.40
CA LEU A 239 10.89 -0.97 18.99
C LEU A 239 10.61 -2.45 19.30
N ARG A 240 9.43 -2.78 19.82
CA ARG A 240 9.02 -4.16 20.03
C ARG A 240 8.58 -4.81 18.72
N PHE A 241 8.68 -6.14 18.62
CA PHE A 241 8.20 -6.89 17.44
C PHE A 241 6.73 -6.62 17.13
N SER A 242 5.86 -6.53 18.12
CA SER A 242 4.44 -6.18 17.97
C SER A 242 4.25 -4.81 17.31
N SER A 243 5.09 -3.84 17.63
CA SER A 243 5.05 -2.50 17.07
C SER A 243 5.62 -2.46 15.66
N LEU A 244 6.66 -3.24 15.38
CA LEU A 244 7.16 -3.44 14.02
C LEU A 244 6.05 -4.01 13.11
N VAL A 245 5.38 -5.08 13.55
CA VAL A 245 4.26 -5.67 12.79
C VAL A 245 3.16 -4.64 12.55
N ALA A 246 2.78 -3.87 13.58
CA ALA A 246 1.75 -2.83 13.46
C ALA A 246 2.12 -1.78 12.39
N GLY A 247 3.30 -1.22 12.47
CA GLY A 247 3.79 -0.21 11.53
C GLY A 247 3.94 -0.72 10.11
N LEU A 248 4.51 -1.92 9.94
CA LEU A 248 4.66 -2.52 8.61
C LEU A 248 3.34 -3.02 8.00
N CYS A 249 2.32 -3.33 8.82
CA CYS A 249 0.97 -3.61 8.30
C CYS A 249 0.25 -2.35 7.81
N THR A 250 0.56 -1.18 8.36
CA THR A 250 0.00 0.09 7.87
C THR A 250 0.82 0.69 6.73
N GLY A 251 2.05 0.23 6.53
CA GLY A 251 2.97 0.67 5.50
C GLY A 251 2.50 0.26 4.11
N ALA A 252 1.43 0.88 3.61
CA ALA A 252 0.97 0.72 2.23
C ALA A 252 1.90 1.39 1.21
N GLY A 253 3.01 1.96 1.67
CA GLY A 253 3.96 2.69 0.85
C GLY A 253 3.28 3.78 0.04
N VAL A 254 3.72 3.97 -1.20
CA VAL A 254 3.14 4.96 -2.13
C VAL A 254 1.68 4.66 -2.54
N GLY A 255 1.19 3.44 -2.30
CA GLY A 255 -0.18 3.05 -2.66
C GLY A 255 -1.23 3.94 -2.01
N LEU A 256 -1.01 4.35 -0.76
CA LEU A 256 -1.92 5.26 -0.08
C LEU A 256 -1.95 6.64 -0.74
N ALA A 257 -0.80 7.18 -1.14
CA ALA A 257 -0.71 8.45 -1.86
C ALA A 257 -1.41 8.38 -3.23
N VAL A 258 -1.21 7.27 -3.96
CA VAL A 258 -1.89 7.02 -5.24
C VAL A 258 -3.40 6.92 -5.05
N LEU A 259 -3.88 6.26 -3.98
CA LEU A 259 -5.31 6.20 -3.65
C LEU A 259 -5.90 7.61 -3.48
N TRP A 260 -5.21 8.49 -2.74
CA TRP A 260 -5.68 9.86 -2.54
C TRP A 260 -5.73 10.68 -3.82
N ARG A 261 -4.89 10.37 -4.80
CA ARG A 261 -4.90 11.01 -6.11
C ARG A 261 -5.98 10.42 -7.03
N ALA A 262 -6.04 9.08 -7.14
CA ALA A 262 -6.88 8.39 -8.11
C ALA A 262 -8.37 8.36 -7.71
N ASN A 263 -8.68 8.29 -6.42
CA ASN A 263 -10.07 8.27 -5.95
C ASN A 263 -10.55 9.68 -5.58
N PRO A 264 -11.54 10.25 -6.28
CA PRO A 264 -11.99 11.63 -6.07
C PRO A 264 -12.71 11.84 -4.72
N SER A 265 -13.15 10.77 -4.05
CA SER A 265 -13.91 10.87 -2.80
C SER A 265 -13.01 10.95 -1.57
N TRP A 266 -12.71 12.15 -1.06
CA TRP A 266 -11.89 12.36 0.13
C TRP A 266 -12.41 11.62 1.38
N LYS A 267 -13.74 11.45 1.52
CA LYS A 267 -14.34 10.72 2.65
C LYS A 267 -14.02 9.22 2.61
N GLN A 268 -14.02 8.63 1.41
CA GLN A 268 -13.63 7.25 1.22
C GLN A 268 -12.14 7.07 1.49
N ASN A 269 -11.30 7.97 0.99
CA ASN A 269 -9.86 7.93 1.22
C ASN A 269 -9.52 8.03 2.71
N LEU A 270 -10.17 8.95 3.43
CA LEU A 270 -10.01 9.08 4.88
C LEU A 270 -10.46 7.83 5.63
N PHE A 271 -11.59 7.24 5.23
CA PHE A 271 -12.08 6.00 5.83
C PHE A 271 -11.11 4.83 5.59
N ILE A 272 -10.59 4.67 4.37
CA ILE A 272 -9.63 3.61 4.03
C ILE A 272 -8.32 3.81 4.79
N THR A 273 -7.81 5.05 4.85
CA THR A 273 -6.62 5.38 5.64
C THR A 273 -6.82 5.05 7.13
N GLY A 274 -7.94 5.45 7.71
CA GLY A 274 -8.29 5.14 9.10
C GLY A 274 -8.47 3.64 9.34
N LEU A 275 -9.06 2.92 8.40
CA LEU A 275 -9.22 1.46 8.46
C LEU A 275 -7.87 0.75 8.39
N THR A 276 -6.96 1.20 7.53
CA THR A 276 -5.59 0.66 7.44
C THR A 276 -4.85 0.86 8.76
N TRP A 277 -4.90 2.07 9.33
CA TRP A 277 -4.33 2.35 10.63
C TRP A 277 -4.93 1.46 11.74
N ALA A 278 -6.25 1.39 11.83
CA ALA A 278 -6.93 0.61 12.85
C ALA A 278 -6.60 -0.89 12.73
N ALA A 279 -6.53 -1.42 11.52
CA ALA A 279 -6.16 -2.81 11.28
C ALA A 279 -4.71 -3.09 11.70
N GLY A 280 -3.76 -2.22 11.32
CA GLY A 280 -2.36 -2.37 11.74
C GLY A 280 -2.17 -2.22 13.26
N ALA A 281 -2.82 -1.24 13.88
CA ALA A 281 -2.80 -1.09 15.33
C ALA A 281 -3.41 -2.32 16.05
N ALA A 282 -4.51 -2.86 15.52
CA ALA A 282 -5.18 -4.02 16.09
C ALA A 282 -4.30 -5.28 16.11
N VAL A 283 -3.60 -5.57 15.01
CA VAL A 283 -2.68 -6.73 14.98
C VAL A 283 -1.52 -6.56 15.94
N GLY A 284 -0.92 -5.35 16.00
CA GLY A 284 0.18 -5.09 16.92
C GLY A 284 -0.22 -5.20 18.38
N VAL A 285 -1.34 -4.57 18.77
CA VAL A 285 -1.89 -4.68 20.13
C VAL A 285 -2.26 -6.13 20.44
N GLY A 286 -2.86 -6.86 19.49
CA GLY A 286 -3.18 -8.28 19.64
C GLY A 286 -1.93 -9.13 19.95
N ILE A 287 -0.86 -8.96 19.18
CA ILE A 287 0.42 -9.65 19.43
C ILE A 287 0.99 -9.27 20.80
N GLN A 288 0.93 -7.99 21.17
CA GLN A 288 1.43 -7.53 22.47
C GLN A 288 0.68 -8.15 23.64
N ILE A 289 -0.66 -8.28 23.53
CA ILE A 289 -1.48 -8.95 24.54
C ILE A 289 -1.12 -10.44 24.64
N VAL A 290 -0.98 -11.13 23.49
CA VAL A 290 -0.59 -12.55 23.45
C VAL A 290 0.76 -12.75 24.14
N VAL A 291 1.75 -11.91 23.80
CA VAL A 291 3.08 -11.98 24.45
C VAL A 291 3.02 -11.67 25.94
N ALA A 292 2.15 -10.76 26.37
CA ALA A 292 2.00 -10.43 27.81
C ALA A 292 1.31 -11.56 28.62
N ILE A 293 0.50 -12.41 27.97
CA ILE A 293 -0.20 -13.52 28.65
C ILE A 293 0.64 -14.80 28.65
N PHE A 294 1.39 -15.07 27.59
CA PHE A 294 2.04 -16.37 27.37
C PHE A 294 3.59 -16.32 27.37
N GLY A 295 4.19 -15.12 27.39
CA GLY A 295 5.64 -14.89 27.45
C GLY A 295 6.04 -14.45 28.84
#